data_a062622d9470c142bc51723ae4bf6660
#
_entry.id   a062622d9470c142bc51723ae4bf6660
#
_cell.length_a   1.000
_cell.length_b   1.000
_cell.length_c   1.000
_cell.angle_alpha   90.00
_cell.angle_beta   90.00
_cell.angle_gamma   90.00
#
_symmetry.space_group_name_H-M   'P 1'
#
loop_
_entity.id
_entity.type
_entity.pdbx_description
1 polymer ?
#
loop_
_entity_poly.entity_id
_entity_poly.type
_entity_poly.pdbx_seq_one_letter_code
_entity_poly.pdbx_strand_id
1 'polypeptide(L)'
;MKFLFIVQGEGRGHLTQAITLEEILRRNGHEVVEVLVGKSSSRRLPGFFNRNIHAPVKRFVSPNFLPTPANKRVSLMRSVAYNLVKLPVYINSINYIRQRIEASGADRVINFYELLTGLTYFLFRPSVPQICIGHQYLFLHKSFEFPKADKVSLALLKFFTVLTSLGAKERLALSFRYMKDDPQNNIRVIPPLLRKEVTLHEPYSGDYIHGYMVNAGFSENVMKWHRQHPGIPLRFFWDKWEEEPVKRVDNTLSFYQLDDVEFLRQMAGCKAYASTAGFESVCEAMYLGKPILMVPAHIEQDCNAYDAKKSGAGIISSDFNLQQLLEFAKDYHPNRDFVYWVRGAEYTLLNLLESDSSNYQQVLFNDCLLYTSPSPRDISGSR
;
A
#
# COMPACT_ATOMS: atom_id res chain seq x y z
N MET A 1 -14.42 -16.09 13.25
CA MET A 1 -13.00 -16.55 13.21
C MET A 1 -12.13 -15.56 13.97
N LYS A 2 -10.97 -16.06 14.46
CA LYS A 2 -9.94 -15.27 15.15
C LYS A 2 -8.70 -15.13 14.27
N PHE A 3 -8.18 -13.92 14.19
CA PHE A 3 -7.02 -13.57 13.35
C PHE A 3 -5.89 -12.99 14.20
N LEU A 4 -4.67 -13.39 13.89
CA LEU A 4 -3.45 -12.73 14.37
C LEU A 4 -2.84 -11.94 13.20
N PHE A 5 -2.64 -10.64 13.36
CA PHE A 5 -1.99 -9.83 12.34
C PHE A 5 -0.49 -9.67 12.64
N ILE A 6 0.33 -9.79 11.61
CA ILE A 6 1.76 -9.48 11.69
C ILE A 6 2.09 -8.51 10.55
N VAL A 7 2.55 -7.31 10.91
CA VAL A 7 2.59 -6.16 10.01
C VAL A 7 4.01 -5.60 9.91
N GLN A 8 4.47 -5.41 8.70
CA GLN A 8 5.71 -4.66 8.43
C GLN A 8 5.49 -3.18 8.73
N GLY A 9 6.18 -2.65 9.74
CA GLY A 9 5.93 -1.31 10.30
C GLY A 9 6.85 -0.20 9.80
N GLU A 10 7.71 -0.45 8.80
CA GLU A 10 8.60 0.57 8.24
C GLU A 10 7.89 1.52 7.27
N GLY A 11 6.87 1.02 6.55
CA GLY A 11 6.02 1.78 5.66
C GLY A 11 4.63 2.04 6.25
N ARG A 12 3.98 3.13 5.85
CA ARG A 12 2.60 3.45 6.30
C ARG A 12 1.56 2.57 5.61
N GLY A 13 1.81 2.12 4.37
CA GLY A 13 0.85 1.37 3.56
C GLY A 13 0.35 0.09 4.25
N HIS A 14 1.26 -0.77 4.71
CA HIS A 14 0.88 -2.02 5.38
C HIS A 14 0.13 -1.78 6.70
N LEU A 15 0.46 -0.70 7.42
CA LEU A 15 -0.28 -0.29 8.61
C LEU A 15 -1.72 0.13 8.25
N THR A 16 -1.91 0.87 7.17
CA THR A 16 -3.24 1.26 6.67
C THR A 16 -4.04 0.05 6.21
N GLN A 17 -3.40 -0.89 5.48
CA GLN A 17 -4.03 -2.16 5.10
C GLN A 17 -4.52 -2.96 6.31
N ALA A 18 -3.70 -3.04 7.37
CA ALA A 18 -4.05 -3.76 8.59
C ALA A 18 -5.25 -3.11 9.31
N ILE A 19 -5.31 -1.79 9.42
CA ILE A 19 -6.46 -1.06 9.99
C ILE A 19 -7.72 -1.36 9.18
N THR A 20 -7.64 -1.22 7.86
CA THR A 20 -8.78 -1.43 6.97
C THR A 20 -9.31 -2.87 7.07
N LEU A 21 -8.41 -3.86 7.07
CA LEU A 21 -8.85 -5.25 7.20
C LEU A 21 -9.42 -5.56 8.59
N GLU A 22 -8.84 -5.02 9.67
CA GLU A 22 -9.40 -5.19 11.02
C GLU A 22 -10.83 -4.63 11.09
N GLU A 23 -11.08 -3.45 10.53
CA GLU A 23 -12.42 -2.85 10.51
C GLU A 23 -13.41 -3.73 9.73
N ILE A 24 -13.02 -4.25 8.56
CA ILE A 24 -13.84 -5.18 7.76
C ILE A 24 -14.17 -6.42 8.57
N LEU A 25 -13.17 -7.08 9.14
CA LEU A 25 -13.35 -8.30 9.91
C LEU A 25 -14.25 -8.08 11.13
N ARG A 26 -14.05 -7.02 11.89
CA ARG A 26 -14.83 -6.69 13.07
C ARG A 26 -16.30 -6.43 12.74
N ARG A 27 -16.59 -5.71 11.65
CA ARG A 27 -17.98 -5.47 11.18
C ARG A 27 -18.70 -6.77 10.81
N ASN A 28 -17.94 -7.78 10.38
CA ASN A 28 -18.49 -9.07 9.94
C ASN A 28 -18.38 -10.17 11.02
N GLY A 29 -18.25 -9.78 12.31
CA GLY A 29 -18.32 -10.70 13.43
C GLY A 29 -17.05 -11.52 13.66
N HIS A 30 -15.91 -11.12 13.09
CA HIS A 30 -14.61 -11.73 13.35
C HIS A 30 -13.81 -10.92 14.37
N GLU A 31 -12.78 -11.55 14.95
CA GLU A 31 -11.91 -10.95 15.95
C GLU A 31 -10.45 -10.92 15.48
N VAL A 32 -9.80 -9.78 15.59
CA VAL A 32 -8.34 -9.69 15.53
C VAL A 32 -7.81 -9.74 16.96
N VAL A 33 -7.26 -10.87 17.35
CA VAL A 33 -6.85 -11.13 18.76
C VAL A 33 -5.63 -10.31 19.17
N GLU A 34 -4.73 -10.03 18.23
CA GLU A 34 -3.51 -9.25 18.45
C GLU A 34 -2.92 -8.78 17.13
N VAL A 35 -2.18 -7.66 17.17
CA VAL A 35 -1.37 -7.15 16.06
C VAL A 35 0.08 -7.05 16.47
N LEU A 36 0.94 -7.81 15.81
CA LEU A 36 2.39 -7.74 15.98
C LEU A 36 2.99 -6.83 14.91
N VAL A 37 3.70 -5.78 15.31
CA VAL A 37 4.31 -4.84 14.37
C VAL A 37 5.83 -4.99 14.39
N GLY A 38 6.36 -5.47 13.26
CA GLY A 38 7.79 -5.57 12.99
C GLY A 38 8.39 -4.24 12.56
N LYS A 39 9.42 -3.75 13.28
CA LYS A 39 9.93 -2.42 13.05
C LYS A 39 11.35 -2.25 13.58
N SER A 40 12.14 -1.40 12.93
CA SER A 40 13.47 -1.03 13.43
C SER A 40 13.38 -0.24 14.74
N SER A 41 14.41 -0.36 15.57
CA SER A 41 14.48 0.33 16.87
C SER A 41 14.48 1.85 16.76
N SER A 42 14.86 2.40 15.60
CA SER A 42 15.00 3.84 15.36
C SER A 42 13.68 4.54 14.95
N ARG A 43 12.68 3.82 14.50
CA ARG A 43 11.40 4.42 14.08
C ARG A 43 10.33 4.41 15.16
N ARG A 44 9.48 5.42 15.20
CA ARG A 44 8.27 5.46 16.03
C ARG A 44 7.07 4.93 15.23
N LEU A 45 6.18 4.21 15.86
CA LEU A 45 4.92 3.82 15.24
C LEU A 45 4.05 5.07 15.06
N PRO A 46 3.52 5.32 13.86
CA PRO A 46 2.71 6.51 13.62
C PRO A 46 1.49 6.55 14.54
N GLY A 47 1.17 7.73 15.08
CA GLY A 47 0.07 7.90 16.03
C GLY A 47 -1.30 7.50 15.47
N PHE A 48 -1.51 7.66 14.15
CA PHE A 48 -2.75 7.24 13.52
C PHE A 48 -3.01 5.74 13.64
N PHE A 49 -1.97 4.91 13.61
CA PHE A 49 -2.13 3.47 13.74
C PHE A 49 -2.71 3.09 15.10
N ASN A 50 -2.14 3.62 16.18
CA ASN A 50 -2.63 3.34 17.53
C ASN A 50 -4.04 3.92 17.80
N ARG A 51 -4.46 4.97 17.07
CA ARG A 51 -5.82 5.53 17.21
C ARG A 51 -6.89 4.71 16.51
N ASN A 52 -6.52 4.04 15.40
CA ASN A 52 -7.49 3.40 14.52
C ASN A 52 -7.51 1.87 14.60
N ILE A 53 -6.48 1.24 15.17
CA ILE A 53 -6.46 -0.20 15.43
C ILE A 53 -7.08 -0.49 16.79
N HIS A 54 -7.97 -1.47 16.88
CA HIS A 54 -8.68 -1.81 18.10
C HIS A 54 -8.01 -2.95 18.86
N ALA A 55 -7.42 -3.90 18.13
CA ALA A 55 -6.72 -5.04 18.71
C ALA A 55 -5.46 -4.64 19.48
N PRO A 56 -5.06 -5.39 20.51
CA PRO A 56 -3.81 -5.15 21.24
C PRO A 56 -2.60 -5.16 20.33
N VAL A 57 -1.76 -4.11 20.38
CA VAL A 57 -0.56 -3.98 19.56
C VAL A 57 0.68 -4.34 20.34
N LYS A 58 1.48 -5.27 19.82
CA LYS A 58 2.81 -5.58 20.31
C LYS A 58 3.86 -5.33 19.24
N ARG A 59 5.11 -5.08 19.67
CA ARG A 59 6.20 -4.71 18.76
C ARG A 59 7.36 -5.69 18.89
N PHE A 60 8.05 -5.90 17.78
CA PHE A 60 9.30 -6.64 17.74
C PHE A 60 10.29 -5.96 16.78
N VAL A 61 11.56 -6.29 16.90
CA VAL A 61 12.60 -5.72 16.04
C VAL A 61 12.64 -6.48 14.73
N SER A 62 12.52 -5.77 13.61
CA SER A 62 12.55 -6.32 12.25
C SER A 62 13.60 -5.62 11.38
N PRO A 63 14.08 -6.27 10.31
CA PRO A 63 15.00 -5.69 9.35
C PRO A 63 14.46 -4.43 8.70
N ASN A 64 15.37 -3.50 8.38
CA ASN A 64 15.05 -2.23 7.73
C ASN A 64 15.99 -1.96 6.54
N PHE A 65 15.46 -1.26 5.54
CA PHE A 65 16.25 -0.71 4.43
C PHE A 65 16.71 0.72 4.76
N LEU A 66 18.02 0.94 4.67
CA LEU A 66 18.62 2.23 4.99
C LEU A 66 18.65 3.14 3.76
N PRO A 67 18.23 4.43 3.88
CA PRO A 67 18.35 5.39 2.81
C PRO A 67 19.83 5.69 2.49
N THR A 68 20.10 6.18 1.28
CA THR A 68 21.42 6.74 0.94
C THR A 68 21.70 8.02 1.73
N PRO A 69 22.98 8.43 1.88
CA PRO A 69 23.32 9.69 2.55
C PRO A 69 22.63 10.93 1.95
N ALA A 70 22.33 10.91 0.64
CA ALA A 70 21.57 11.96 -0.05
C ALA A 70 20.04 11.89 0.20
N ASN A 71 19.57 10.97 1.01
CA ASN A 71 18.14 10.77 1.38
C ASN A 71 17.16 10.63 0.21
N LYS A 72 17.63 10.22 -0.98
CA LYS A 72 16.79 10.08 -2.19
C LYS A 72 16.50 8.63 -2.58
N ARG A 73 17.43 7.70 -2.30
CA ARG A 73 17.32 6.28 -2.69
C ARG A 73 17.78 5.35 -1.57
N VAL A 74 17.37 4.10 -1.62
CA VAL A 74 17.80 3.07 -0.67
C VAL A 74 19.20 2.56 -1.03
N SER A 75 20.08 2.42 -0.03
CA SER A 75 21.40 1.80 -0.18
C SER A 75 21.36 0.33 0.21
N LEU A 76 21.40 -0.55 -0.80
CA LEU A 76 21.28 -1.99 -0.60
C LEU A 76 22.46 -2.56 0.22
N MET A 77 23.71 -2.22 -0.14
CA MET A 77 24.91 -2.73 0.54
C MET A 77 24.96 -2.33 2.03
N ARG A 78 24.64 -1.05 2.32
CA ARG A 78 24.57 -0.59 3.72
C ARG A 78 23.45 -1.27 4.49
N SER A 79 22.31 -1.50 3.82
CA SER A 79 21.19 -2.22 4.43
C SER A 79 21.53 -3.66 4.76
N VAL A 80 22.22 -4.37 3.87
CA VAL A 80 22.69 -5.74 4.10
C VAL A 80 23.67 -5.79 5.28
N ALA A 81 24.72 -4.96 5.27
CA ALA A 81 25.71 -4.94 6.36
C ALA A 81 25.06 -4.62 7.72
N TYR A 82 24.18 -3.62 7.77
CA TYR A 82 23.45 -3.24 8.98
C TYR A 82 22.59 -4.40 9.53
N ASN A 83 21.88 -5.09 8.64
CA ASN A 83 20.99 -6.19 9.05
C ASN A 83 21.77 -7.45 9.46
N LEU A 84 22.94 -7.72 8.85
CA LEU A 84 23.80 -8.84 9.26
C LEU A 84 24.29 -8.72 10.72
N VAL A 85 24.66 -7.51 11.14
CA VAL A 85 25.09 -7.28 12.55
C VAL A 85 23.94 -7.52 13.54
N LYS A 86 22.70 -7.39 13.10
CA LYS A 86 21.50 -7.56 13.95
C LYS A 86 20.89 -8.96 13.93
N LEU A 87 21.52 -9.93 13.27
CA LEU A 87 21.01 -11.31 13.20
C LEU A 87 20.59 -11.91 14.55
N PRO A 88 21.36 -11.79 15.65
CA PRO A 88 20.96 -12.36 16.95
C PRO A 88 19.62 -11.78 17.44
N VAL A 89 19.39 -10.48 17.23
CA VAL A 89 18.13 -9.82 17.60
C VAL A 89 16.97 -10.35 16.76
N TYR A 90 17.20 -10.61 15.48
CA TYR A 90 16.15 -11.16 14.59
C TYR A 90 15.80 -12.61 14.94
N ILE A 91 16.75 -13.42 15.41
CA ILE A 91 16.47 -14.77 15.93
C ILE A 91 15.54 -14.70 17.14
N ASN A 92 15.77 -13.77 18.06
CA ASN A 92 14.86 -13.54 19.19
C ASN A 92 13.46 -13.10 18.72
N SER A 93 13.38 -12.23 17.71
CA SER A 93 12.11 -11.81 17.13
C SER A 93 11.36 -12.97 16.44
N ILE A 94 12.07 -13.85 15.72
CA ILE A 94 11.50 -15.06 15.10
C ILE A 94 10.93 -16.00 16.18
N ASN A 95 11.65 -16.25 17.26
CA ASN A 95 11.17 -17.06 18.38
C ASN A 95 9.96 -16.41 19.07
N TYR A 96 9.97 -15.08 19.24
CA TYR A 96 8.86 -14.35 19.78
C TYR A 96 7.60 -14.47 18.90
N ILE A 97 7.73 -14.29 17.58
CA ILE A 97 6.63 -14.45 16.63
C ILE A 97 6.06 -15.87 16.74
N ARG A 98 6.90 -16.91 16.76
CA ARG A 98 6.47 -18.29 16.94
C ARG A 98 5.64 -18.47 18.20
N GLN A 99 6.15 -18.03 19.35
CA GLN A 99 5.43 -18.15 20.64
C GLN A 99 4.10 -17.41 20.60
N ARG A 100 4.04 -16.24 19.96
CA ARG A 100 2.78 -15.48 19.82
C ARG A 100 1.76 -16.21 18.93
N ILE A 101 2.19 -16.79 17.81
CA ILE A 101 1.31 -17.59 16.95
C ILE A 101 0.73 -18.76 17.72
N GLU A 102 1.58 -19.54 18.43
CA GLU A 102 1.17 -20.71 19.20
C GLU A 102 0.22 -20.36 20.36
N ALA A 103 0.43 -19.20 21.01
CA ALA A 103 -0.36 -18.76 22.17
C ALA A 103 -1.62 -17.93 21.81
N SER A 104 -1.77 -17.50 20.57
CA SER A 104 -2.83 -16.55 20.18
C SER A 104 -4.24 -17.16 20.16
N GLY A 105 -4.36 -18.46 19.94
CA GLY A 105 -5.63 -19.11 19.64
C GLY A 105 -6.28 -18.62 18.34
N ALA A 106 -5.50 -18.02 17.43
CA ALA A 106 -6.00 -17.56 16.14
C ALA A 106 -6.24 -18.73 15.18
N ASP A 107 -7.28 -18.63 14.38
CA ASP A 107 -7.57 -19.57 13.29
C ASP A 107 -6.68 -19.34 12.09
N ARG A 108 -6.24 -18.10 11.89
CA ARG A 108 -5.38 -17.69 10.76
C ARG A 108 -4.41 -16.58 11.17
N VAL A 109 -3.21 -16.58 10.57
CA VAL A 109 -2.25 -15.48 10.63
C VAL A 109 -2.32 -14.69 9.33
N ILE A 110 -2.51 -13.38 9.43
CA ILE A 110 -2.41 -12.46 8.29
C ILE A 110 -1.07 -11.75 8.35
N ASN A 111 -0.24 -11.98 7.34
CA ASN A 111 1.07 -11.38 7.20
C ASN A 111 1.04 -10.23 6.19
N PHE A 112 1.20 -9.00 6.66
CA PHE A 112 1.32 -7.82 5.81
C PHE A 112 2.80 -7.56 5.49
N TYR A 113 3.36 -8.40 4.62
CA TYR A 113 4.71 -8.30 4.05
C TYR A 113 5.87 -8.33 5.07
N GLU A 114 5.66 -8.93 6.24
CA GLU A 114 6.69 -9.00 7.30
C GLU A 114 7.63 -10.20 7.08
N LEU A 115 8.91 -9.89 6.91
CA LEU A 115 9.96 -10.86 6.56
C LEU A 115 10.14 -11.95 7.61
N LEU A 116 10.23 -11.56 8.88
CA LEU A 116 10.53 -12.53 9.95
C LEU A 116 9.37 -13.51 10.17
N THR A 117 8.15 -13.14 9.75
CA THR A 117 7.01 -14.06 9.74
C THR A 117 7.22 -15.17 8.72
N GLY A 118 7.60 -14.85 7.48
CA GLY A 118 7.93 -15.85 6.47
C GLY A 118 9.07 -16.80 6.94
N LEU A 119 10.12 -16.23 7.54
CA LEU A 119 11.20 -17.04 8.12
C LEU A 119 10.73 -17.90 9.29
N THR A 120 9.82 -17.42 10.13
CA THR A 120 9.22 -18.21 11.23
C THR A 120 8.48 -19.42 10.67
N TYR A 121 7.66 -19.24 9.64
CA TYR A 121 6.95 -20.35 9.01
C TYR A 121 7.87 -21.34 8.31
N PHE A 122 8.94 -20.86 7.68
CA PHE A 122 9.94 -21.72 7.07
C PHE A 122 10.66 -22.60 8.09
N LEU A 123 11.08 -22.02 9.23
CA LEU A 123 11.89 -22.71 10.24
C LEU A 123 11.07 -23.62 11.15
N PHE A 124 9.89 -23.17 11.58
CA PHE A 124 9.13 -23.84 12.65
C PHE A 124 7.80 -24.46 12.20
N ARG A 125 7.31 -24.10 11.01
CA ARG A 125 6.07 -24.62 10.43
C ARG A 125 4.89 -24.60 11.40
N PRO A 126 4.50 -23.42 11.96
CA PRO A 126 3.36 -23.33 12.86
C PRO A 126 2.11 -23.97 12.23
N SER A 127 1.25 -24.57 13.05
CA SER A 127 0.01 -25.23 12.59
C SER A 127 -1.05 -24.25 12.11
N VAL A 128 -1.06 -23.02 12.64
CA VAL A 128 -1.98 -21.95 12.21
C VAL A 128 -1.63 -21.50 10.80
N PRO A 129 -2.53 -21.59 9.80
CA PRO A 129 -2.20 -21.22 8.43
C PRO A 129 -1.93 -19.73 8.28
N GLN A 130 -0.90 -19.40 7.47
CA GLN A 130 -0.53 -18.03 7.11
C GLN A 130 -1.13 -17.65 5.77
N ILE A 131 -1.75 -16.48 5.71
CA ILE A 131 -2.17 -15.78 4.49
C ILE A 131 -1.38 -14.47 4.40
N CYS A 132 -0.78 -14.21 3.25
CA CYS A 132 0.02 -13.02 3.03
C CYS A 132 -0.77 -11.99 2.22
N ILE A 133 -0.75 -10.72 2.63
CA ILE A 133 -1.44 -9.62 1.93
C ILE A 133 -0.44 -8.52 1.59
N GLY A 134 -0.44 -8.07 0.34
CA GLY A 134 0.39 -6.95 -0.11
C GLY A 134 0.43 -6.82 -1.63
N HIS A 135 0.65 -5.61 -2.13
CA HIS A 135 0.80 -5.37 -3.57
C HIS A 135 2.06 -6.06 -4.14
N GLN A 136 3.11 -6.16 -3.35
CA GLN A 136 4.39 -6.73 -3.76
C GLN A 136 4.26 -8.21 -4.20
N TYR A 137 3.25 -8.94 -3.72
CA TYR A 137 3.00 -10.31 -4.17
C TYR A 137 2.59 -10.39 -5.64
N LEU A 138 2.10 -9.29 -6.22
CA LEU A 138 1.82 -9.19 -7.64
C LEU A 138 3.09 -9.29 -8.50
N PHE A 139 4.27 -8.93 -7.95
CA PHE A 139 5.57 -9.06 -8.63
C PHE A 139 5.99 -10.53 -8.85
N LEU A 140 5.33 -11.47 -8.18
CA LEU A 140 5.52 -12.92 -8.39
C LEU A 140 4.53 -13.51 -9.38
N HIS A 141 3.51 -12.74 -9.79
CA HIS A 141 2.48 -13.19 -10.73
C HIS A 141 3.05 -13.32 -12.14
N LYS A 142 2.76 -14.44 -12.83
CA LYS A 142 3.30 -14.75 -14.17
C LYS A 142 2.99 -13.71 -15.25
N SER A 143 1.88 -12.99 -15.11
CA SER A 143 1.45 -11.96 -16.07
C SER A 143 1.81 -10.53 -15.63
N PHE A 144 2.60 -10.35 -14.56
CA PHE A 144 3.03 -9.03 -14.15
C PHE A 144 4.13 -8.52 -15.09
N GLU A 145 3.93 -7.32 -15.63
CA GLU A 145 4.89 -6.67 -16.50
C GLU A 145 5.74 -5.67 -15.72
N PHE A 146 7.05 -5.82 -15.83
CA PHE A 146 8.02 -4.96 -15.13
C PHE A 146 8.45 -3.78 -16.00
N PRO A 147 8.76 -2.62 -15.37
CA PRO A 147 9.42 -1.52 -16.08
C PRO A 147 10.81 -1.94 -16.55
N LYS A 148 11.40 -1.17 -17.47
CA LYS A 148 12.83 -1.28 -17.76
C LYS A 148 13.62 -0.86 -16.53
N ALA A 149 14.22 -1.80 -15.85
CA ALA A 149 14.96 -1.58 -14.61
C ALA A 149 16.18 -2.50 -14.53
N ASP A 150 17.05 -2.24 -13.57
CA ASP A 150 18.19 -3.11 -13.28
C ASP A 150 17.74 -4.52 -12.88
N LYS A 151 18.25 -5.53 -13.61
CA LYS A 151 17.87 -6.93 -13.41
C LYS A 151 18.23 -7.46 -12.02
N VAL A 152 19.34 -6.98 -11.44
CA VAL A 152 19.77 -7.40 -10.09
C VAL A 152 18.80 -6.86 -9.04
N SER A 153 18.44 -5.60 -9.13
CA SER A 153 17.46 -4.98 -8.22
C SER A 153 16.09 -5.65 -8.30
N LEU A 154 15.62 -6.00 -9.51
CA LEU A 154 14.37 -6.74 -9.70
C LEU A 154 14.45 -8.16 -9.11
N ALA A 155 15.56 -8.87 -9.33
CA ALA A 155 15.76 -10.20 -8.77
C ALA A 155 15.77 -10.18 -7.23
N LEU A 156 16.43 -9.18 -6.64
CA LEU A 156 16.47 -9.01 -5.19
C LEU A 156 15.09 -8.64 -4.62
N LEU A 157 14.34 -7.78 -5.29
CA LEU A 157 12.95 -7.45 -4.90
C LEU A 157 12.08 -8.71 -4.90
N LYS A 158 12.12 -9.51 -5.98
CA LYS A 158 11.37 -10.78 -6.07
C LYS A 158 11.82 -11.76 -4.99
N PHE A 159 13.13 -11.93 -4.79
CA PHE A 159 13.67 -12.81 -3.76
C PHE A 159 13.19 -12.41 -2.36
N PHE A 160 13.26 -11.12 -2.03
CA PHE A 160 12.75 -10.61 -0.76
C PHE A 160 11.24 -10.88 -0.62
N THR A 161 10.46 -10.65 -1.68
CA THR A 161 9.02 -10.92 -1.70
C THR A 161 8.71 -12.41 -1.46
N VAL A 162 9.50 -13.33 -2.02
CA VAL A 162 9.39 -14.75 -1.74
C VAL A 162 9.66 -15.04 -0.27
N LEU A 163 10.72 -14.47 0.30
CA LEU A 163 11.09 -14.69 1.70
C LEU A 163 9.97 -14.24 2.67
N THR A 164 9.31 -13.12 2.40
CA THR A 164 8.20 -12.63 3.25
C THR A 164 7.00 -13.58 3.28
N SER A 165 6.86 -14.46 2.30
CA SER A 165 5.71 -15.37 2.14
C SER A 165 6.08 -16.85 2.19
N LEU A 166 7.23 -17.20 2.76
CA LEU A 166 7.59 -18.61 2.98
C LEU A 166 6.55 -19.27 3.88
N GLY A 167 6.10 -20.46 3.50
CA GLY A 167 5.09 -21.22 4.23
C GLY A 167 3.67 -20.65 4.16
N ALA A 168 3.42 -19.64 3.36
CA ALA A 168 2.07 -19.10 3.17
C ALA A 168 1.16 -20.10 2.43
N LYS A 169 -0.07 -20.26 2.93
CA LYS A 169 -1.14 -21.01 2.26
C LYS A 169 -1.55 -20.29 0.96
N GLU A 170 -1.69 -18.98 1.04
CA GLU A 170 -2.06 -18.11 -0.09
C GLU A 170 -1.38 -16.74 0.01
N ARG A 171 -1.20 -16.11 -1.16
CA ARG A 171 -0.76 -14.72 -1.34
C ARG A 171 -1.89 -13.94 -1.94
N LEU A 172 -2.45 -13.00 -1.19
CA LEU A 172 -3.46 -12.06 -1.65
C LEU A 172 -2.76 -10.81 -2.19
N ALA A 173 -2.63 -10.75 -3.52
CA ALA A 173 -1.94 -9.67 -4.21
C ALA A 173 -2.89 -8.50 -4.49
N LEU A 174 -2.69 -7.37 -3.83
CA LEU A 174 -3.43 -6.14 -4.09
C LEU A 174 -3.09 -5.61 -5.48
N SER A 175 -4.09 -5.23 -6.27
CA SER A 175 -3.88 -4.81 -7.66
C SER A 175 -4.68 -3.56 -8.02
N PHE A 176 -4.10 -2.69 -8.86
CA PHE A 176 -4.80 -1.53 -9.43
C PHE A 176 -5.91 -1.90 -10.41
N ARG A 177 -5.99 -3.15 -10.85
CA ARG A 177 -7.00 -3.65 -11.77
C ARG A 177 -7.27 -5.13 -11.55
N TYR A 178 -8.39 -5.58 -12.06
CA TYR A 178 -8.65 -7.00 -12.10
C TYR A 178 -7.59 -7.74 -12.95
N MET A 179 -7.08 -8.82 -12.41
CA MET A 179 -6.25 -9.81 -13.11
C MET A 179 -6.71 -11.20 -12.71
N LYS A 180 -6.55 -12.18 -13.60
CA LYS A 180 -6.83 -13.59 -13.26
C LYS A 180 -5.85 -14.05 -12.19
N ASP A 181 -6.30 -14.91 -11.30
CA ASP A 181 -5.43 -15.56 -10.30
C ASP A 181 -4.29 -16.35 -10.96
N ASP A 182 -3.21 -16.54 -10.21
CA ASP A 182 -2.08 -17.39 -10.59
C ASP A 182 -1.91 -18.56 -9.59
N PRO A 183 -2.68 -19.66 -9.75
CA PRO A 183 -2.64 -20.78 -8.82
C PRO A 183 -1.28 -21.47 -8.74
N GLN A 184 -0.47 -21.41 -9.81
CA GLN A 184 0.87 -22.00 -9.82
C GLN A 184 1.81 -21.34 -8.82
N ASN A 185 1.60 -20.05 -8.56
CA ASN A 185 2.34 -19.26 -7.58
C ASN A 185 1.55 -19.01 -6.28
N ASN A 186 0.41 -19.69 -6.07
CA ASN A 186 -0.51 -19.47 -4.95
C ASN A 186 -0.89 -17.99 -4.77
N ILE A 187 -1.20 -17.31 -5.87
CA ILE A 187 -1.58 -15.89 -5.88
C ILE A 187 -3.05 -15.74 -6.23
N ARG A 188 -3.78 -15.07 -5.34
CA ARG A 188 -5.11 -14.52 -5.58
C ARG A 188 -4.99 -13.02 -5.79
N VAL A 189 -5.57 -12.51 -6.86
CA VAL A 189 -5.56 -11.07 -7.14
C VAL A 189 -6.79 -10.42 -6.54
N ILE A 190 -6.57 -9.45 -5.66
CA ILE A 190 -7.64 -8.79 -4.92
C ILE A 190 -7.60 -7.27 -5.10
N PRO A 191 -8.74 -6.58 -4.87
CA PRO A 191 -8.77 -5.12 -4.87
C PRO A 191 -7.90 -4.51 -3.79
N PRO A 192 -7.46 -3.24 -3.95
CA PRO A 192 -6.82 -2.48 -2.88
C PRO A 192 -7.70 -2.36 -1.64
N LEU A 193 -7.06 -2.35 -0.46
CA LEU A 193 -7.70 -2.12 0.82
C LEU A 193 -7.70 -0.62 1.14
N LEU A 194 -8.67 0.11 0.64
CA LEU A 194 -8.78 1.53 0.95
C LEU A 194 -9.46 1.74 2.30
N ARG A 195 -8.89 2.64 3.10
CA ARG A 195 -9.51 3.09 4.35
C ARG A 195 -10.84 3.78 4.08
N LYS A 196 -11.79 3.59 4.99
CA LYS A 196 -13.17 4.07 4.88
C LYS A 196 -13.26 5.58 4.63
N GLU A 197 -12.38 6.35 5.22
CA GLU A 197 -12.36 7.81 5.11
C GLU A 197 -12.23 8.26 3.66
N VAL A 198 -11.53 7.52 2.80
CA VAL A 198 -11.41 7.83 1.36
C VAL A 198 -12.80 7.81 0.70
N THR A 199 -13.63 6.82 1.05
CA THR A 199 -14.95 6.64 0.44
C THR A 199 -16.00 7.65 0.93
N LEU A 200 -15.73 8.34 2.05
CA LEU A 200 -16.61 9.37 2.63
C LEU A 200 -16.36 10.77 2.07
N HIS A 201 -15.23 10.98 1.41
CA HIS A 201 -14.95 12.27 0.79
C HIS A 201 -15.59 12.39 -0.60
N GLU A 202 -16.34 13.46 -0.81
CA GLU A 202 -16.76 13.87 -2.16
C GLU A 202 -15.61 14.63 -2.83
N PRO A 203 -15.04 14.13 -3.94
CA PRO A 203 -13.95 14.81 -4.61
C PRO A 203 -14.42 16.06 -5.36
N TYR A 204 -13.65 17.13 -5.24
CA TYR A 204 -13.84 18.35 -6.04
C TYR A 204 -12.49 18.85 -6.58
N SER A 205 -12.49 19.66 -7.62
CA SER A 205 -11.27 20.23 -8.20
C SER A 205 -11.05 21.65 -7.69
N GLY A 206 -10.19 21.79 -6.70
CA GLY A 206 -9.70 23.09 -6.22
C GLY A 206 -8.59 23.66 -7.13
N ASP A 207 -7.91 24.67 -6.64
CA ASP A 207 -6.89 25.45 -7.37
C ASP A 207 -5.44 25.01 -7.06
N TYR A 208 -5.22 24.05 -6.16
CA TYR A 208 -3.90 23.64 -5.69
C TYR A 208 -3.51 22.23 -6.14
N ILE A 209 -2.17 22.01 -6.20
CA ILE A 209 -1.60 20.68 -6.33
C ILE A 209 -1.30 20.15 -4.93
N HIS A 210 -1.81 18.96 -4.63
CA HIS A 210 -1.47 18.19 -3.43
C HIS A 210 -0.30 17.26 -3.71
N GLY A 211 0.62 17.10 -2.76
CA GLY A 211 1.75 16.20 -2.96
C GLY A 211 2.20 15.44 -1.72
N TYR A 212 2.89 14.33 -1.96
CA TYR A 212 3.52 13.53 -0.91
C TYR A 212 4.92 13.09 -1.30
N MET A 213 5.86 13.26 -0.38
CA MET A 213 7.25 12.84 -0.54
C MET A 213 7.61 11.85 0.57
N VAL A 214 8.02 10.63 0.19
CA VAL A 214 8.47 9.59 1.13
C VAL A 214 9.72 10.01 1.92
N ASN A 215 10.49 10.92 1.38
CA ASN A 215 11.59 11.59 2.10
C ASN A 215 11.70 13.06 1.69
N ALA A 216 12.24 13.85 2.60
CA ALA A 216 12.34 15.30 2.45
C ALA A 216 13.38 15.76 1.39
N GLY A 217 14.22 14.86 0.88
CA GLY A 217 15.22 15.20 -0.14
C GLY A 217 14.61 15.67 -1.46
N PHE A 218 13.34 15.36 -1.70
CA PHE A 218 12.60 15.85 -2.88
C PHE A 218 12.08 17.29 -2.73
N SER A 219 12.09 17.87 -1.52
CA SER A 219 11.57 19.22 -1.30
C SER A 219 12.30 20.30 -2.12
N GLU A 220 13.60 20.12 -2.38
CA GLU A 220 14.37 21.03 -3.23
C GLU A 220 13.86 21.06 -4.67
N ASN A 221 13.43 19.91 -5.22
CA ASN A 221 12.84 19.83 -6.55
C ASN A 221 11.52 20.61 -6.60
N VAL A 222 10.67 20.44 -5.58
CA VAL A 222 9.40 21.17 -5.46
C VAL A 222 9.65 22.68 -5.32
N MET A 223 10.58 23.11 -4.44
CA MET A 223 10.95 24.51 -4.27
C MET A 223 11.56 25.12 -5.55
N LYS A 224 12.40 24.35 -6.27
CA LYS A 224 12.97 24.81 -7.56
C LYS A 224 11.89 25.06 -8.60
N TRP A 225 10.92 24.13 -8.72
CA TRP A 225 9.81 24.28 -9.65
C TRP A 225 8.92 25.48 -9.24
N HIS A 226 8.61 25.61 -7.95
CA HIS A 226 7.76 26.67 -7.41
C HIS A 226 8.33 28.08 -7.67
N ARG A 227 9.65 28.28 -7.53
CA ARG A 227 10.28 29.57 -7.85
C ARG A 227 10.05 30.03 -9.30
N GLN A 228 9.83 29.10 -10.21
CA GLN A 228 9.52 29.39 -11.63
C GLN A 228 8.02 29.58 -11.85
N HIS A 229 7.17 29.10 -10.93
CA HIS A 229 5.72 29.11 -11.03
C HIS A 229 5.07 29.58 -9.71
N PRO A 230 5.37 30.79 -9.22
CA PRO A 230 4.96 31.21 -7.87
C PRO A 230 3.46 31.43 -7.70
N GLY A 231 2.69 31.54 -8.80
CA GLY A 231 1.25 31.69 -8.76
C GLY A 231 0.45 30.41 -8.61
N ILE A 232 1.11 29.22 -8.56
CA ILE A 232 0.41 27.95 -8.45
C ILE A 232 0.49 27.45 -7.01
N PRO A 233 -0.67 27.30 -6.32
CA PRO A 233 -0.68 26.81 -4.93
C PRO A 233 -0.23 25.36 -4.82
N LEU A 234 0.72 25.09 -3.91
CA LEU A 234 1.30 23.78 -3.63
C LEU A 234 1.14 23.42 -2.14
N ARG A 235 0.66 22.23 -1.88
CA ARG A 235 0.50 21.68 -0.52
C ARG A 235 1.12 20.29 -0.46
N PHE A 236 2.36 20.21 0.03
CA PHE A 236 3.12 18.97 0.06
C PHE A 236 3.26 18.41 1.46
N PHE A 237 3.09 17.10 1.62
CA PHE A 237 3.32 16.38 2.85
C PHE A 237 4.68 15.69 2.83
N TRP A 238 5.36 15.69 3.99
CA TRP A 238 6.67 15.08 4.19
C TRP A 238 6.83 14.44 5.56
N ASP A 239 7.86 13.62 5.73
CA ASP A 239 8.18 12.95 6.99
C ASP A 239 9.31 13.71 7.74
N LYS A 240 9.08 14.99 8.04
CA LYS A 240 9.98 15.83 8.85
C LYS A 240 9.33 16.20 10.18
N TRP A 241 9.57 15.39 11.19
CA TRP A 241 9.01 15.56 12.54
C TRP A 241 9.66 16.68 13.35
N GLU A 242 10.84 17.17 12.93
CA GLU A 242 11.59 18.24 13.58
C GLU A 242 11.13 19.65 13.16
N GLU A 243 10.36 19.73 12.08
CA GLU A 243 9.81 20.99 11.57
C GLU A 243 8.45 21.29 12.21
N GLU A 244 7.94 22.50 12.01
CA GLU A 244 6.59 22.85 12.42
C GLU A 244 5.54 21.99 11.70
N PRO A 245 4.35 21.76 12.31
CA PRO A 245 3.26 20.99 11.69
C PRO A 245 2.91 21.47 10.26
N VAL A 246 3.00 22.80 10.04
CA VAL A 246 2.84 23.44 8.73
C VAL A 246 3.96 24.44 8.51
N LYS A 247 4.92 24.10 7.67
CA LYS A 247 5.98 25.02 7.25
C LYS A 247 5.51 25.79 6.01
N ARG A 248 5.16 27.05 6.20
CA ARG A 248 4.85 27.97 5.09
C ARG A 248 6.14 28.51 4.51
N VAL A 249 6.36 28.29 3.21
CA VAL A 249 7.48 28.89 2.47
C VAL A 249 7.10 30.28 2.01
N ASP A 250 5.89 30.42 1.46
CA ASP A 250 5.25 31.69 1.06
C ASP A 250 3.71 31.53 1.02
N ASN A 251 3.01 32.45 0.33
CA ASN A 251 1.56 32.41 0.26
C ASN A 251 0.97 31.26 -0.56
N THR A 252 1.80 30.61 -1.38
CA THR A 252 1.40 29.58 -2.34
C THR A 252 2.10 28.24 -2.15
N LEU A 253 3.17 28.14 -1.35
CA LEU A 253 3.84 26.89 -1.03
C LEU A 253 3.85 26.60 0.47
N SER A 254 3.31 25.47 0.85
CA SER A 254 3.37 24.95 2.24
C SER A 254 3.75 23.48 2.26
N PHE A 255 4.59 23.09 3.25
CA PHE A 255 4.91 21.73 3.59
C PHE A 255 4.21 21.35 4.91
N TYR A 256 3.59 20.18 4.94
CA TYR A 256 2.83 19.68 6.07
C TYR A 256 3.49 18.44 6.66
N GLN A 257 3.51 18.31 7.97
CA GLN A 257 3.75 17.02 8.59
C GLN A 257 2.60 16.06 8.24
N LEU A 258 2.91 14.76 8.20
CA LEU A 258 1.91 13.75 7.85
C LEU A 258 0.83 13.64 8.94
N ASP A 259 -0.35 14.12 8.61
CA ASP A 259 -1.62 13.92 9.31
C ASP A 259 -2.59 13.20 8.38
N ASP A 260 -3.17 12.10 8.83
CA ASP A 260 -3.99 11.20 8.00
C ASP A 260 -5.33 11.83 7.59
N VAL A 261 -5.93 12.66 8.44
CA VAL A 261 -7.21 13.34 8.15
C VAL A 261 -6.98 14.49 7.17
N GLU A 262 -6.03 15.36 7.48
CA GLU A 262 -5.72 16.53 6.66
C GLU A 262 -5.17 16.12 5.29
N PHE A 263 -4.37 15.03 5.22
CA PHE A 263 -3.87 14.47 3.97
C PHE A 263 -5.00 14.09 3.02
N LEU A 264 -5.99 13.33 3.49
CA LEU A 264 -7.12 12.92 2.66
C LEU A 264 -8.04 14.09 2.30
N ARG A 265 -8.29 14.99 3.24
CA ARG A 265 -9.09 16.19 2.99
C ARG A 265 -8.47 17.03 1.88
N GLN A 266 -7.15 17.22 1.90
CA GLN A 266 -6.44 17.96 0.85
C GLN A 266 -6.37 17.19 -0.45
N MET A 267 -6.22 15.86 -0.42
CA MET A 267 -6.26 15.02 -1.62
C MET A 267 -7.63 15.10 -2.30
N ALA A 268 -8.72 14.99 -1.55
CA ALA A 268 -10.08 15.08 -2.10
C ALA A 268 -10.35 16.41 -2.80
N GLY A 269 -9.79 17.51 -2.27
CA GLY A 269 -9.99 18.86 -2.81
C GLY A 269 -8.95 19.36 -3.79
N CYS A 270 -7.92 18.59 -4.12
CA CYS A 270 -6.87 19.08 -5.01
C CYS A 270 -7.26 19.01 -6.49
N LYS A 271 -6.60 19.85 -7.30
CA LYS A 271 -6.67 19.80 -8.76
C LYS A 271 -5.94 18.58 -9.33
N ALA A 272 -4.78 18.25 -8.74
CA ALA A 272 -3.93 17.15 -9.16
C ALA A 272 -3.07 16.68 -7.98
N TYR A 273 -2.58 15.45 -8.05
CA TYR A 273 -1.77 14.81 -7.01
C TYR A 273 -0.37 14.45 -7.54
N ALA A 274 0.67 14.70 -6.76
CA ALA A 274 2.04 14.33 -7.09
C ALA A 274 2.69 13.54 -5.94
N SER A 275 3.25 12.35 -6.22
CA SER A 275 3.80 11.52 -5.15
C SER A 275 4.98 10.66 -5.58
N THR A 276 5.69 10.12 -4.59
CA THR A 276 6.75 9.14 -4.80
C THR A 276 6.24 7.71 -5.06
N ALA A 277 5.04 7.56 -5.62
CA ALA A 277 4.45 6.31 -6.10
C ALA A 277 4.30 5.20 -5.03
N GLY A 278 3.94 5.56 -3.79
CA GLY A 278 3.47 4.59 -2.81
C GLY A 278 2.11 4.02 -3.21
N PHE A 279 1.95 2.69 -3.15
CA PHE A 279 0.76 1.99 -3.63
C PHE A 279 -0.54 2.57 -3.05
N GLU A 280 -0.63 2.71 -1.72
CA GLU A 280 -1.85 3.15 -1.04
C GLU A 280 -2.30 4.55 -1.48
N SER A 281 -1.39 5.53 -1.46
CA SER A 281 -1.73 6.91 -1.81
C SER A 281 -2.09 7.08 -3.28
N VAL A 282 -1.53 6.25 -4.15
CA VAL A 282 -1.92 6.20 -5.57
C VAL A 282 -3.33 5.62 -5.71
N CYS A 283 -3.66 4.55 -4.99
CA CYS A 283 -5.01 3.99 -4.97
C CYS A 283 -6.04 4.98 -4.43
N GLU A 284 -5.72 5.70 -3.35
CA GLU A 284 -6.58 6.74 -2.77
C GLU A 284 -6.86 7.86 -3.79
N ALA A 285 -5.82 8.35 -4.47
CA ALA A 285 -5.95 9.38 -5.49
C ALA A 285 -6.73 8.91 -6.73
N MET A 286 -6.52 7.65 -7.18
CA MET A 286 -7.31 7.04 -8.26
C MET A 286 -8.79 6.95 -7.90
N TYR A 287 -9.10 6.51 -6.66
CA TYR A 287 -10.48 6.40 -6.18
C TYR A 287 -11.18 7.76 -6.13
N LEU A 288 -10.45 8.80 -5.71
CA LEU A 288 -10.91 10.19 -5.69
C LEU A 288 -10.87 10.88 -7.07
N GLY A 289 -10.52 10.15 -8.14
CA GLY A 289 -10.52 10.65 -9.51
C GLY A 289 -9.45 11.72 -9.79
N LYS A 290 -8.32 11.71 -9.09
CA LYS A 290 -7.25 12.71 -9.26
C LYS A 290 -6.24 12.30 -10.32
N PRO A 291 -5.84 13.20 -11.23
CA PRO A 291 -4.69 12.97 -12.11
C PRO A 291 -3.40 12.93 -11.29
N ILE A 292 -2.52 11.95 -11.56
CA ILE A 292 -1.37 11.65 -10.71
C ILE A 292 -0.05 11.80 -11.47
N LEU A 293 0.93 12.51 -10.86
CA LEU A 293 2.34 12.44 -11.21
C LEU A 293 3.06 11.51 -10.23
N MET A 294 3.69 10.47 -10.74
CA MET A 294 4.45 9.49 -9.97
C MET A 294 5.95 9.69 -10.17
N VAL A 295 6.67 9.92 -9.07
CA VAL A 295 8.14 10.15 -9.02
C VAL A 295 8.77 9.06 -8.17
N PRO A 296 9.07 7.86 -8.71
CA PRO A 296 9.56 6.74 -7.94
C PRO A 296 10.93 7.02 -7.30
N ALA A 297 11.12 6.59 -6.05
CA ALA A 297 12.37 6.74 -5.30
C ALA A 297 13.19 5.43 -5.20
N HIS A 298 12.60 4.28 -5.49
CA HIS A 298 13.25 2.96 -5.45
C HIS A 298 12.52 1.95 -6.34
N ILE A 299 13.15 0.79 -6.55
CA ILE A 299 12.69 -0.24 -7.51
C ILE A 299 11.24 -0.71 -7.29
N GLU A 300 10.79 -0.84 -6.06
CA GLU A 300 9.39 -1.19 -5.78
C GLU A 300 8.44 -0.10 -6.28
N GLN A 301 8.77 1.18 -6.04
CA GLN A 301 7.98 2.30 -6.53
C GLN A 301 8.06 2.47 -8.05
N ASP A 302 9.18 2.07 -8.69
CA ASP A 302 9.24 1.98 -10.15
C ASP A 302 8.22 0.97 -10.69
N CYS A 303 8.11 -0.21 -10.05
CA CYS A 303 7.12 -1.23 -10.40
C CYS A 303 5.68 -0.74 -10.15
N ASN A 304 5.43 -0.10 -9.00
CA ASN A 304 4.12 0.46 -8.64
C ASN A 304 3.68 1.53 -9.65
N ALA A 305 4.57 2.48 -9.97
CA ALA A 305 4.27 3.56 -10.91
C ALA A 305 3.98 3.02 -12.32
N TYR A 306 4.76 2.02 -12.77
CA TYR A 306 4.56 1.40 -14.07
C TYR A 306 3.20 0.70 -14.16
N ASP A 307 2.84 -0.09 -13.14
CA ASP A 307 1.56 -0.80 -13.09
C ASP A 307 0.37 0.17 -12.93
N ALA A 308 0.50 1.20 -12.09
CA ALA A 308 -0.50 2.26 -11.93
C ALA A 308 -0.72 3.04 -13.23
N LYS A 309 0.35 3.41 -13.96
CA LYS A 309 0.23 4.05 -15.27
C LYS A 309 -0.54 3.19 -16.27
N LYS A 310 -0.27 1.87 -16.33
CA LYS A 310 -1.02 0.91 -17.16
C LYS A 310 -2.50 0.82 -16.76
N SER A 311 -2.81 1.12 -15.52
CA SER A 311 -4.17 1.16 -14.97
C SER A 311 -4.83 2.55 -15.09
N GLY A 312 -4.22 3.47 -15.83
CA GLY A 312 -4.80 4.79 -16.09
C GLY A 312 -4.70 5.80 -14.93
N ALA A 313 -3.83 5.55 -13.94
CA ALA A 313 -3.67 6.44 -12.79
C ALA A 313 -3.08 7.80 -13.15
N GLY A 314 -2.10 7.83 -14.08
CA GLY A 314 -1.40 9.06 -14.37
C GLY A 314 -0.10 8.86 -15.14
N ILE A 315 0.86 9.76 -14.93
CA ILE A 315 2.14 9.83 -15.61
C ILE A 315 3.31 9.57 -14.66
N ILE A 316 4.45 9.15 -15.23
CA ILE A 316 5.70 8.89 -14.47
C ILE A 316 6.72 9.93 -14.89
N SER A 317 7.44 10.51 -13.93
CA SER A 317 8.56 11.41 -14.14
C SER A 317 9.76 11.04 -13.26
N SER A 318 10.95 11.50 -13.63
CA SER A 318 12.16 11.39 -12.80
C SER A 318 12.22 12.42 -11.67
N ASP A 319 11.41 13.47 -11.74
CA ASP A 319 11.34 14.55 -10.76
C ASP A 319 9.91 15.11 -10.65
N PHE A 320 9.68 16.03 -9.71
CA PHE A 320 8.41 16.72 -9.53
C PHE A 320 8.19 17.82 -10.59
N ASN A 321 8.17 17.44 -11.88
CA ASN A 321 7.78 18.32 -12.97
C ASN A 321 6.26 18.52 -12.99
N LEU A 322 5.79 19.47 -12.17
CA LEU A 322 4.35 19.71 -12.00
C LEU A 322 3.69 20.35 -13.23
N GLN A 323 4.48 20.91 -14.17
CA GLN A 323 3.96 21.40 -15.45
C GLN A 323 3.38 20.24 -16.28
N GLN A 324 4.11 19.12 -16.36
CA GLN A 324 3.61 17.92 -17.05
C GLN A 324 2.33 17.38 -16.41
N LEU A 325 2.22 17.45 -15.07
CA LEU A 325 1.01 17.05 -14.36
C LEU A 325 -0.18 17.95 -14.71
N LEU A 326 0.03 19.26 -14.75
CA LEU A 326 -1.02 20.22 -15.10
C LEU A 326 -1.50 20.08 -16.56
N GLU A 327 -0.58 19.74 -17.46
CA GLU A 327 -0.92 19.45 -18.86
C GLU A 327 -1.73 18.17 -18.97
N PHE A 328 -1.27 17.10 -18.32
CA PHE A 328 -1.98 15.82 -18.26
C PHE A 328 -3.38 15.95 -17.64
N ALA A 329 -3.50 16.79 -16.61
CA ALA A 329 -4.78 16.99 -15.91
C ALA A 329 -5.89 17.63 -16.78
N LYS A 330 -5.55 18.29 -17.90
CA LYS A 330 -6.54 18.89 -18.79
C LYS A 330 -7.45 17.85 -19.47
N ASP A 331 -6.83 16.72 -19.85
CA ASP A 331 -7.48 15.64 -20.60
C ASP A 331 -7.66 14.36 -19.77
N TYR A 332 -7.45 14.44 -18.45
CA TYR A 332 -7.57 13.30 -17.57
C TYR A 332 -9.03 12.90 -17.32
N HIS A 333 -9.29 11.63 -17.52
CA HIS A 333 -10.58 11.01 -17.17
C HIS A 333 -10.38 9.96 -16.08
N PRO A 334 -11.11 10.05 -14.96
CA PRO A 334 -11.01 9.07 -13.87
C PRO A 334 -11.36 7.65 -14.34
N ASN A 335 -10.57 6.67 -13.91
CA ASN A 335 -10.83 5.26 -14.20
C ASN A 335 -11.99 4.74 -13.34
N ARG A 336 -13.19 4.65 -13.91
CA ARG A 336 -14.39 4.13 -13.22
C ARG A 336 -14.30 2.65 -12.89
N ASP A 337 -13.62 1.85 -13.72
CA ASP A 337 -13.47 0.41 -13.48
C ASP A 337 -12.65 0.17 -12.21
N PHE A 338 -11.68 1.03 -11.92
CA PHE A 338 -10.94 0.98 -10.66
C PHE A 338 -11.84 1.21 -9.44
N VAL A 339 -12.76 2.17 -9.51
CA VAL A 339 -13.72 2.44 -8.43
C VAL A 339 -14.63 1.23 -8.18
N TYR A 340 -15.13 0.59 -9.24
CA TYR A 340 -15.92 -0.64 -9.11
C TYR A 340 -15.11 -1.79 -8.55
N TRP A 341 -13.85 -1.94 -8.99
CA TRP A 341 -12.92 -2.95 -8.50
C TRP A 341 -12.69 -2.81 -6.99
N VAL A 342 -12.42 -1.61 -6.51
CA VAL A 342 -12.22 -1.31 -5.08
C VAL A 342 -13.47 -1.59 -4.25
N ARG A 343 -14.66 -1.26 -4.75
CA ARG A 343 -15.93 -1.53 -4.05
C ARG A 343 -16.17 -3.01 -3.78
N GLY A 344 -15.58 -3.89 -4.56
CA GLY A 344 -15.63 -5.34 -4.36
C GLY A 344 -14.68 -5.88 -3.28
N ALA A 345 -13.83 -5.06 -2.68
CA ALA A 345 -12.75 -5.50 -1.79
C ALA A 345 -13.24 -6.28 -0.56
N GLU A 346 -14.23 -5.76 0.15
CA GLU A 346 -14.78 -6.39 1.37
C GLU A 346 -15.34 -7.78 1.06
N TYR A 347 -16.22 -7.87 0.06
CA TYR A 347 -16.83 -9.14 -0.35
C TYR A 347 -15.77 -10.17 -0.78
N THR A 348 -14.82 -9.76 -1.62
CA THR A 348 -13.74 -10.63 -2.11
C THR A 348 -12.89 -11.17 -0.95
N LEU A 349 -12.51 -10.29 -0.01
CA LEU A 349 -11.68 -10.66 1.13
C LEU A 349 -12.40 -11.63 2.08
N LEU A 350 -13.64 -11.34 2.45
CA LEU A 350 -14.40 -12.18 3.36
C LEU A 350 -14.56 -13.58 2.78
N ASN A 351 -14.93 -13.69 1.50
CA ASN A 351 -15.05 -14.98 0.83
C ASN A 351 -13.73 -15.77 0.84
N LEU A 352 -12.59 -15.10 0.61
CA LEU A 352 -11.27 -15.75 0.64
C LEU A 352 -10.84 -16.15 2.06
N LEU A 353 -11.14 -15.33 3.05
CA LEU A 353 -10.73 -15.57 4.43
C LEU A 353 -11.65 -16.57 5.16
N GLU A 354 -12.92 -16.69 4.77
CA GLU A 354 -13.88 -17.61 5.37
C GLU A 354 -13.92 -18.98 4.70
N SER A 355 -13.63 -19.05 3.38
CA SER A 355 -13.70 -20.32 2.65
C SER A 355 -12.51 -21.23 2.97
N ASP A 356 -12.80 -22.51 3.19
CA ASP A 356 -11.78 -23.52 2.98
C ASP A 356 -11.52 -23.62 1.47
N SER A 357 -10.26 -23.61 1.07
CA SER A 357 -9.73 -23.38 -0.29
C SER A 357 -10.35 -24.22 -1.43
N SER A 358 -11.25 -25.17 -1.14
CA SER A 358 -11.88 -26.08 -2.11
C SER A 358 -13.14 -25.53 -2.81
N ASN A 359 -13.82 -24.54 -2.23
CA ASN A 359 -15.14 -24.07 -2.72
C ASN A 359 -15.12 -22.74 -3.51
N TYR A 360 -13.99 -22.05 -3.57
CA TYR A 360 -13.95 -20.66 -4.07
C TYR A 360 -14.14 -20.53 -5.60
N GLN A 361 -13.69 -21.51 -6.39
CA GLN A 361 -13.84 -21.44 -7.86
C GLN A 361 -15.29 -21.41 -8.34
N GLN A 362 -16.22 -21.96 -7.56
CA GLN A 362 -17.64 -22.00 -7.93
C GLN A 362 -18.35 -20.65 -7.65
N VAL A 363 -17.90 -19.88 -6.67
CA VAL A 363 -18.51 -18.60 -6.27
C VAL A 363 -18.19 -17.49 -7.29
N LEU A 364 -16.93 -17.37 -7.72
CA LEU A 364 -16.54 -16.35 -8.72
C LEU A 364 -17.22 -16.53 -10.09
N PHE A 365 -17.50 -17.78 -10.50
CA PHE A 365 -18.14 -18.04 -11.79
C PHE A 365 -19.61 -17.58 -11.79
N ASN A 366 -20.29 -17.67 -10.65
CA ASN A 366 -21.70 -17.25 -10.52
C ASN A 366 -21.83 -15.73 -10.39
N ASP A 367 -20.88 -15.06 -9.74
CA ASP A 367 -20.96 -13.60 -9.48
C ASP A 367 -20.52 -12.77 -10.68
N CYS A 368 -19.55 -13.23 -11.49
CA CYS A 368 -19.24 -12.58 -12.78
C CYS A 368 -20.45 -12.55 -13.73
N LEU A 369 -21.34 -13.54 -13.68
CA LEU A 369 -22.57 -13.56 -14.48
C LEU A 369 -23.63 -12.57 -13.98
N LEU A 370 -23.67 -12.27 -12.69
CA LEU A 370 -24.61 -11.30 -12.11
C LEU A 370 -24.21 -9.83 -12.42
N TYR A 371 -22.90 -9.55 -12.55
CA TYR A 371 -22.40 -8.19 -12.88
C TYR A 371 -22.34 -7.89 -14.38
N THR A 372 -22.47 -8.90 -15.26
CA THR A 372 -22.50 -8.71 -16.72
C THR A 372 -23.90 -8.64 -17.33
N SER A 373 -24.94 -8.86 -16.54
CA SER A 373 -26.32 -8.67 -17.00
C SER A 373 -26.72 -7.20 -16.90
N PRO A 374 -27.12 -6.53 -18.01
CA PRO A 374 -27.62 -5.16 -17.93
C PRO A 374 -28.86 -5.11 -17.03
N SER A 375 -28.92 -4.10 -16.16
CA SER A 375 -30.08 -3.87 -15.31
C SER A 375 -31.35 -3.73 -16.15
N PRO A 376 -32.50 -4.28 -15.73
CA PRO A 376 -33.78 -4.13 -16.43
C PRO A 376 -34.21 -2.65 -16.63
N ARG A 377 -33.55 -1.69 -16.01
CA ARG A 377 -33.82 -0.24 -16.17
C ARG A 377 -33.15 0.38 -17.40
N ASP A 378 -32.20 -0.31 -18.04
CA ASP A 378 -31.47 0.23 -19.20
C ASP A 378 -32.16 -0.09 -20.54
N ILE A 379 -33.29 -0.79 -20.53
CA ILE A 379 -34.04 -1.22 -21.72
C ILE A 379 -35.26 -0.34 -22.02
N SER A 380 -35.57 0.67 -21.21
CA SER A 380 -36.74 1.55 -21.41
C SER A 380 -36.38 2.95 -21.91
N GLY A 381 -35.73 3.04 -23.05
CA GLY A 381 -35.32 4.33 -23.64
C GLY A 381 -35.16 4.33 -25.14
N SER A 382 -36.13 3.73 -25.90
CA SER A 382 -36.28 4.01 -27.34
C SER A 382 -37.66 3.64 -27.81
N ARG A 383 -38.54 4.61 -27.70
CA ARG A 383 -39.70 4.83 -28.60
C ARG A 383 -39.98 6.31 -28.70
#